data_8a902da67cc1842f295f2e7412bc5d35
#
_entry.id   8a902da67cc1842f295f2e7412bc5d35
#
_cell.length_a   1.000
_cell.length_b   1.000
_cell.length_c   1.000
_cell.angle_alpha   90.00
_cell.angle_beta   90.00
_cell.angle_gamma   90.00
#
_symmetry.space_group_name_H-M   'P 1'
#
loop_
_entity.id
_entity.type
_entity.pdbx_description
1 polymer ?
#
loop_
_entity_poly.entity_id
_entity_poly.type
_entity_poly.pdbx_seq_one_letter_code
_entity_poly.pdbx_strand_id
1 'polypeptide(L)'
;IRDQPRSRGLGDVYKRQHEGFTESFKDNVALLRRRIRSPVLKCEVIEVGETSKTRVCVCYMSDRAKPKTVKEIKSRLKNAKLDTVLGSGYLRPFLENGEFSFFSSIGTTERPDIACGEMNEGRVIVLTDGTPFALIAPYIFIENFQTMDDYNMRPFYAAFIRLLKYVSFFTAVFLPGIYVALCTFHQEVLPISMLYDMAIQESITPFPVMLETIFIHFVYEIVREAGLRMPKSVGHAVSIVGGLVIGDAAVSAGLVAAPMLIVVAISAITSFVVPHLYQSVAVLRFLLMVIGGFFGFYGIVICFGVLLVDLCKDGPYEVSELSPLAPFAPAAMRDTFMRLDWRKLGDRDLRIQNMEK
;
A
#
# COMPACT_ATOMS: atom_id res chain seq x y z
N ILE A 1 -0.04 28.04 -33.97
CA ILE A 1 -0.23 26.63 -34.37
C ILE A 1 0.35 25.83 -33.21
N ARG A 2 -0.52 25.25 -32.41
CA ARG A 2 -0.17 24.46 -31.25
C ARG A 2 -0.03 23.01 -31.68
N ASP A 3 1.18 22.46 -31.61
CA ASP A 3 1.43 21.05 -31.79
C ASP A 3 0.72 20.24 -30.69
N GLN A 4 -0.27 19.48 -31.08
CA GLN A 4 -0.85 18.45 -30.24
C GLN A 4 0.01 17.18 -30.34
N PRO A 5 0.51 16.63 -29.23
CA PRO A 5 1.26 15.38 -29.29
C PRO A 5 0.34 14.23 -29.73
N ARG A 6 0.67 13.68 -30.89
CA ARG A 6 0.08 12.45 -31.43
C ARG A 6 0.82 11.24 -30.85
N SER A 7 0.34 10.72 -29.73
CA SER A 7 0.52 9.28 -29.43
C SER A 7 -0.48 8.90 -28.35
N ARG A 8 -1.60 8.38 -28.79
CA ARG A 8 -2.64 7.87 -27.89
C ARG A 8 -2.49 6.36 -27.78
N GLY A 9 -1.55 5.90 -26.95
CA GLY A 9 -1.57 4.51 -26.48
C GLY A 9 -2.67 4.34 -25.41
N LEU A 10 -3.31 3.18 -25.34
CA LEU A 10 -4.33 2.84 -24.34
C LEU A 10 -3.85 3.13 -22.90
N GLY A 11 -2.56 3.07 -22.61
CA GLY A 11 -1.97 3.39 -21.32
C GLY A 11 -2.07 4.87 -20.92
N ASP A 12 -2.10 5.81 -21.88
CA ASP A 12 -2.22 7.24 -21.60
C ASP A 12 -3.64 7.69 -21.26
N VAL A 13 -4.64 6.92 -21.67
CA VAL A 13 -6.06 7.21 -21.35
C VAL A 13 -6.35 6.99 -19.86
N TYR A 14 -5.67 6.03 -19.23
CA TYR A 14 -5.88 5.67 -17.82
C TYR A 14 -5.04 6.50 -16.84
N LYS A 15 -3.93 7.13 -17.27
CA LYS A 15 -3.01 7.88 -16.40
C LYS A 15 -3.16 9.39 -16.46
N ARG A 16 -4.22 9.94 -17.08
CA ARG A 16 -4.41 11.38 -17.09
C ARG A 16 -4.89 11.91 -15.76
N GLN A 17 -3.96 12.06 -14.81
CA GLN A 17 -4.11 13.00 -13.72
C GLN A 17 -3.99 14.41 -14.30
N HIS A 18 -5.13 15.03 -14.63
CA HIS A 18 -5.14 16.41 -15.11
C HIS A 18 -5.00 17.42 -13.98
N GLU A 19 -5.20 17.01 -12.72
CA GLU A 19 -5.19 17.88 -11.58
C GLU A 19 -4.71 17.13 -10.33
N GLY A 20 -3.60 17.56 -9.76
CA GLY A 20 -3.02 17.09 -8.49
C GLY A 20 -2.99 18.21 -7.46
N PHE A 21 -2.78 17.85 -6.20
CA PHE A 21 -2.45 18.81 -5.17
C PHE A 21 -1.09 19.46 -5.45
N THR A 22 -0.97 20.71 -5.00
CA THR A 22 0.25 21.53 -5.10
C THR A 22 0.89 21.70 -3.73
N GLU A 23 2.04 22.35 -3.66
CA GLU A 23 2.70 22.68 -2.40
C GLU A 23 1.94 23.74 -1.58
N SER A 24 1.07 24.54 -2.22
CA SER A 24 0.27 25.58 -1.57
C SER A 24 -1.03 25.01 -0.98
N PHE A 25 -1.16 24.99 0.35
CA PHE A 25 -2.37 24.51 0.99
C PHE A 25 -3.61 25.31 0.59
N LYS A 26 -3.47 26.62 0.29
CA LYS A 26 -4.59 27.48 -0.12
C LYS A 26 -5.17 27.04 -1.45
N ASP A 27 -4.30 26.72 -2.42
CA ASP A 27 -4.72 26.21 -3.73
C ASP A 27 -5.37 24.84 -3.57
N ASN A 28 -4.82 23.99 -2.70
CA ASN A 28 -5.37 22.67 -2.41
C ASN A 28 -6.78 22.76 -1.78
N VAL A 29 -7.01 23.68 -0.85
CA VAL A 29 -8.35 23.94 -0.29
C VAL A 29 -9.29 24.47 -1.37
N ALA A 30 -8.82 25.33 -2.27
CA ALA A 30 -9.63 25.82 -3.39
C ALA A 30 -10.01 24.69 -4.35
N LEU A 31 -9.11 23.73 -4.62
CA LEU A 31 -9.38 22.54 -5.42
C LEU A 31 -10.49 21.68 -4.79
N LEU A 32 -10.44 21.44 -3.46
CA LEU A 32 -11.48 20.70 -2.76
C LEU A 32 -12.83 21.43 -2.82
N ARG A 33 -12.86 22.74 -2.58
CA ARG A 33 -14.07 23.55 -2.63
C ARG A 33 -14.68 23.66 -4.03
N ARG A 34 -13.86 23.59 -5.07
CA ARG A 34 -14.34 23.56 -6.45
C ARG A 34 -15.09 22.26 -6.77
N ARG A 35 -14.68 21.15 -6.19
CA ARG A 35 -15.32 19.83 -6.36
C ARG A 35 -16.51 19.63 -5.43
N ILE A 36 -16.38 20.03 -4.16
CA ILE A 36 -17.45 19.95 -3.16
C ILE A 36 -17.97 21.35 -2.91
N ARG A 37 -19.05 21.72 -3.61
CA ARG A 37 -19.69 23.03 -3.52
C ARG A 37 -20.79 23.04 -2.44
N SER A 38 -20.42 22.61 -1.23
CA SER A 38 -21.36 22.52 -0.12
C SER A 38 -20.86 23.31 1.09
N PRO A 39 -21.72 24.03 1.83
CA PRO A 39 -21.38 24.73 3.07
C PRO A 39 -21.00 23.75 4.20
N VAL A 40 -21.31 22.48 4.03
CA VAL A 40 -21.00 21.39 4.97
C VAL A 40 -19.50 21.08 4.99
N LEU A 41 -18.76 21.40 3.91
CA LEU A 41 -17.30 21.27 3.87
C LEU A 41 -16.66 22.31 4.82
N LYS A 42 -16.05 21.81 5.90
CA LYS A 42 -15.28 22.61 6.85
C LYS A 42 -13.79 22.42 6.58
N CYS A 43 -13.07 23.53 6.61
CA CYS A 43 -11.61 23.57 6.49
C CYS A 43 -11.09 24.48 7.60
N GLU A 44 -10.40 23.91 8.57
CA GLU A 44 -9.90 24.61 9.73
C GLU A 44 -8.39 24.59 9.74
N VAL A 45 -7.77 25.75 9.88
CA VAL A 45 -6.32 25.90 9.86
C VAL A 45 -5.78 25.87 11.28
N ILE A 46 -4.73 25.08 11.48
CA ILE A 46 -3.98 24.94 12.73
C ILE A 46 -2.50 25.19 12.38
N GLU A 47 -1.77 25.85 13.26
CA GLU A 47 -0.33 25.99 13.15
C GLU A 47 0.35 24.91 13.99
N VAL A 48 1.33 24.24 13.40
CA VAL A 48 2.09 23.15 14.02
C VAL A 48 3.60 23.42 13.83
N GLY A 49 4.39 23.09 14.85
CA GLY A 49 5.82 23.37 14.91
C GLY A 49 6.13 24.68 15.66
N GLU A 50 7.04 24.62 16.60
CA GLU A 50 7.39 25.77 17.45
C GLU A 50 8.10 26.86 16.63
N THR A 51 9.07 26.44 15.81
CA THR A 51 9.87 27.33 14.97
C THR A 51 9.24 27.58 13.61
N SER A 52 8.77 26.52 12.92
CA SER A 52 8.24 26.64 11.55
C SER A 52 6.86 27.24 11.45
N LYS A 53 6.02 27.08 12.50
CA LYS A 53 4.61 27.50 12.51
C LYS A 53 3.88 27.15 11.23
N THR A 54 4.11 25.91 10.75
CA THR A 54 3.60 25.44 9.48
C THR A 54 2.08 25.32 9.54
N ARG A 55 1.42 25.87 8.52
CA ARG A 55 -0.04 25.83 8.42
C ARG A 55 -0.51 24.46 7.99
N VAL A 56 -1.38 23.87 8.80
CA VAL A 56 -2.00 22.58 8.54
C VAL A 56 -3.50 22.78 8.50
N CYS A 57 -4.13 22.40 7.40
CA CYS A 57 -5.57 22.55 7.21
C CYS A 57 -6.26 21.19 7.38
N VAL A 58 -7.18 21.12 8.34
CA VAL A 58 -8.03 19.94 8.60
C VAL A 58 -9.35 20.13 7.86
N CYS A 59 -9.58 19.32 6.83
CA CYS A 59 -10.77 19.38 5.97
C CYS A 59 -11.66 18.16 6.22
N TYR A 60 -12.96 18.40 6.38
CA TYR A 60 -13.94 17.34 6.64
C TYR A 60 -15.36 17.78 6.28
N MET A 61 -16.27 16.81 6.11
CA MET A 61 -17.70 17.07 5.95
C MET A 61 -18.37 17.04 7.32
N SER A 62 -18.98 18.15 7.74
CA SER A 62 -19.54 18.28 9.08
C SER A 62 -20.81 17.43 9.34
N ASP A 63 -21.47 16.97 8.28
CA ASP A 63 -22.64 16.07 8.33
C ASP A 63 -22.27 14.58 8.29
N ARG A 64 -20.98 14.24 8.05
CA ARG A 64 -20.51 12.87 7.82
C ARG A 64 -19.38 12.45 8.73
N ALA A 65 -18.42 13.36 8.98
CA ALA A 65 -17.31 13.08 9.86
C ALA A 65 -17.76 13.07 11.33
N LYS A 66 -17.31 12.07 12.09
CA LYS A 66 -17.59 12.02 13.53
C LYS A 66 -16.91 13.17 14.24
N PRO A 67 -17.64 13.94 15.07
CA PRO A 67 -17.06 15.05 15.83
C PRO A 67 -15.93 14.60 16.76
N LYS A 68 -15.98 13.35 17.26
CA LYS A 68 -14.94 12.77 18.13
C LYS A 68 -13.63 12.61 17.37
N THR A 69 -13.65 11.99 16.18
CA THR A 69 -12.50 11.80 15.30
C THR A 69 -11.86 13.14 14.91
N VAL A 70 -12.68 14.11 14.53
CA VAL A 70 -12.19 15.46 14.18
C VAL A 70 -11.49 16.14 15.36
N LYS A 71 -12.08 16.07 16.56
CA LYS A 71 -11.48 16.62 17.79
C LYS A 71 -10.17 15.93 18.13
N GLU A 72 -10.12 14.63 18.02
CA GLU A 72 -8.94 13.84 18.30
C GLU A 72 -7.79 14.17 17.34
N ILE A 73 -8.04 14.21 16.03
CA ILE A 73 -7.05 14.61 15.02
C ILE A 73 -6.49 16.00 15.33
N LYS A 74 -7.36 16.97 15.63
CA LYS A 74 -6.94 18.33 16.00
C LYS A 74 -6.12 18.36 17.29
N SER A 75 -6.50 17.56 18.28
CA SER A 75 -5.78 17.46 19.55
C SER A 75 -4.38 16.86 19.33
N ARG A 76 -4.28 15.77 18.54
CA ARG A 76 -3.01 15.13 18.22
C ARG A 76 -2.07 16.06 17.45
N LEU A 77 -2.59 16.81 16.47
CA LEU A 77 -1.82 17.80 15.72
C LEU A 77 -1.32 18.95 16.60
N LYS A 78 -2.16 19.46 17.51
CA LYS A 78 -1.77 20.53 18.45
C LYS A 78 -0.75 20.08 19.48
N ASN A 79 -0.83 18.83 19.90
CA ASN A 79 0.07 18.22 20.89
C ASN A 79 1.35 17.64 20.27
N ALA A 80 1.50 17.68 18.94
CA ALA A 80 2.69 17.27 18.25
C ALA A 80 3.86 18.19 18.62
N LYS A 81 4.75 17.71 19.49
CA LYS A 81 5.96 18.44 19.90
C LYS A 81 7.01 18.35 18.82
N LEU A 82 6.94 19.24 17.85
CA LEU A 82 7.88 19.36 16.74
C LEU A 82 8.41 20.78 16.67
N ASP A 83 9.72 20.95 16.53
CA ASP A 83 10.31 22.27 16.29
C ASP A 83 9.96 22.75 14.88
N THR A 84 10.09 21.87 13.90
CA THR A 84 9.86 22.17 12.47
C THR A 84 9.06 21.09 11.80
N VAL A 85 8.08 21.50 10.97
CA VAL A 85 7.28 20.64 10.12
C VAL A 85 7.51 21.04 8.66
N LEU A 86 8.29 20.23 7.93
CA LEU A 86 8.65 20.51 6.55
C LEU A 86 7.77 19.78 5.52
N GLY A 87 6.90 18.88 5.98
CA GLY A 87 6.02 18.13 5.10
C GLY A 87 5.04 17.26 5.87
N SER A 88 4.05 16.69 5.16
CA SER A 88 3.00 15.85 5.73
C SER A 88 3.53 14.59 6.43
N GLY A 89 4.66 14.05 5.99
CA GLY A 89 5.30 12.89 6.60
C GLY A 89 5.70 13.08 8.07
N TYR A 90 6.01 14.30 8.49
CA TYR A 90 6.33 14.61 9.90
C TYR A 90 5.11 14.47 10.82
N LEU A 91 3.90 14.66 10.29
CA LEU A 91 2.65 14.60 11.04
C LEU A 91 2.09 13.19 11.16
N ARG A 92 2.44 12.30 10.21
CA ARG A 92 1.91 10.93 10.14
C ARG A 92 2.10 10.13 11.44
N PRO A 93 3.29 10.07 12.07
CA PRO A 93 3.47 9.30 13.33
C PRO A 93 2.63 9.80 14.50
N PHE A 94 2.27 11.09 14.53
CA PHE A 94 1.42 11.65 15.59
C PHE A 94 -0.07 11.38 15.35
N LEU A 95 -0.46 11.15 14.10
CA LEU A 95 -1.83 10.78 13.74
C LEU A 95 -2.07 9.28 13.90
N GLU A 96 -1.05 8.45 13.70
CA GLU A 96 -1.08 7.02 14.01
C GLU A 96 -1.11 6.79 15.53
N ASN A 97 -1.59 5.65 15.97
CA ASN A 97 -1.33 5.20 17.33
C ASN A 97 0.15 4.82 17.37
N GLY A 98 0.94 5.36 18.30
CA GLY A 98 2.37 5.10 18.42
C GLY A 98 2.74 3.63 18.71
N GLU A 99 1.85 2.69 18.51
CA GLU A 99 2.07 1.25 18.56
C GLU A 99 2.69 0.77 17.26
N PHE A 100 3.54 -0.23 17.38
CA PHE A 100 4.15 -0.90 16.22
C PHE A 100 3.06 -1.63 15.44
N SER A 101 2.79 -1.21 14.22
CA SER A 101 1.94 -1.91 13.26
C SER A 101 2.67 -2.02 11.92
N PHE A 102 2.48 -3.14 11.23
CA PHE A 102 3.02 -3.33 9.88
C PHE A 102 2.29 -2.51 8.83
N PHE A 103 1.06 -2.09 9.12
CA PHE A 103 0.23 -1.33 8.19
C PHE A 103 -0.09 0.04 8.78
N SER A 104 -0.20 1.03 7.91
CA SER A 104 -0.51 2.39 8.32
C SER A 104 -2.01 2.61 8.37
N SER A 105 -2.49 3.19 9.46
CA SER A 105 -3.87 3.67 9.63
C SER A 105 -4.10 5.06 9.04
N ILE A 106 -3.08 5.62 8.37
CA ILE A 106 -3.14 6.93 7.70
C ILE A 106 -2.81 6.75 6.21
N GLY A 107 -3.77 7.07 5.36
CA GLY A 107 -3.60 7.09 3.91
C GLY A 107 -2.90 8.36 3.43
N THR A 108 -2.30 8.30 2.24
CA THR A 108 -1.72 9.47 1.57
C THR A 108 -2.21 9.55 0.14
N THR A 109 -2.52 10.75 -0.34
CA THR A 109 -2.92 10.98 -1.73
C THR A 109 -2.46 12.34 -2.24
N GLU A 110 -2.09 12.40 -3.52
CA GLU A 110 -1.84 13.64 -4.25
C GLU A 110 -3.08 14.07 -5.06
N ARG A 111 -4.15 13.27 -5.03
CA ARG A 111 -5.33 13.46 -5.88
C ARG A 111 -6.49 14.11 -5.12
N PRO A 112 -6.96 15.29 -5.57
CA PRO A 112 -8.13 15.94 -4.96
C PRO A 112 -9.44 15.17 -5.10
N ASP A 113 -9.58 14.34 -6.15
CA ASP A 113 -10.77 13.50 -6.37
C ASP A 113 -10.88 12.39 -5.33
N ILE A 114 -9.75 11.72 -5.01
CA ILE A 114 -9.69 10.73 -3.94
C ILE A 114 -10.02 11.39 -2.59
N ALA A 115 -9.36 12.51 -2.26
CA ALA A 115 -9.62 13.22 -1.01
C ALA A 115 -11.10 13.64 -0.85
N CYS A 116 -11.76 14.06 -1.95
CA CYS A 116 -13.18 14.36 -1.94
C CYS A 116 -14.07 13.13 -1.73
N GLY A 117 -13.71 12.00 -2.35
CA GLY A 117 -14.38 10.72 -2.13
C GLY A 117 -14.33 10.27 -0.68
N GLU A 118 -13.14 10.28 -0.11
CA GLU A 118 -12.88 9.92 1.28
C GLU A 118 -13.63 10.82 2.29
N MET A 119 -13.64 12.15 2.07
CA MET A 119 -14.45 13.05 2.89
C MET A 119 -15.94 12.75 2.79
N ASN A 120 -16.43 12.34 1.62
CA ASN A 120 -17.83 11.96 1.44
C ASN A 120 -18.19 10.68 2.20
N GLU A 121 -17.23 9.83 2.52
CA GLU A 121 -17.38 8.66 3.37
C GLU A 121 -17.19 8.94 4.87
N GLY A 122 -16.90 10.19 5.23
CA GLY A 122 -16.80 10.64 6.61
C GLY A 122 -15.39 10.73 7.17
N ARG A 123 -14.36 10.57 6.32
CA ARG A 123 -12.97 10.72 6.71
C ARG A 123 -12.53 12.18 6.78
N VAL A 124 -11.42 12.39 7.43
CA VAL A 124 -10.80 13.70 7.62
C VAL A 124 -9.53 13.78 6.79
N ILE A 125 -9.39 14.85 6.03
CA ILE A 125 -8.22 15.13 5.21
C ILE A 125 -7.37 16.19 5.88
N VAL A 126 -6.07 15.93 5.98
CA VAL A 126 -5.10 16.87 6.54
C VAL A 126 -4.16 17.33 5.42
N LEU A 127 -4.23 18.62 5.10
CA LEU A 127 -3.37 19.28 4.12
C LEU A 127 -2.27 20.04 4.86
N THR A 128 -1.02 19.83 4.50
CA THR A 128 0.14 20.51 5.09
C THR A 128 0.73 21.46 4.06
N ASP A 129 1.04 22.69 4.46
CA ASP A 129 1.71 23.66 3.59
C ASP A 129 3.11 23.17 3.24
N GLY A 130 3.57 23.41 2.00
CA GLY A 130 4.87 22.98 1.49
C GLY A 130 4.91 21.55 0.95
N THR A 131 3.77 20.83 0.86
CA THR A 131 3.75 19.46 0.32
C THR A 131 2.46 19.17 -0.46
N PRO A 132 2.54 18.46 -1.61
CA PRO A 132 1.37 18.06 -2.39
C PRO A 132 0.65 16.83 -1.83
N PHE A 133 1.11 16.27 -0.70
CA PHE A 133 0.53 15.07 -0.10
C PHE A 133 -0.54 15.44 0.93
N ALA A 134 -1.76 15.00 0.70
CA ALA A 134 -2.83 15.02 1.67
C ALA A 134 -2.84 13.73 2.49
N LEU A 135 -2.99 13.83 3.82
CA LEU A 135 -3.16 12.68 4.69
C LEU A 135 -4.66 12.41 4.89
N ILE A 136 -5.03 11.15 4.91
CA ILE A 136 -6.41 10.65 5.08
C ILE A 136 -6.48 9.91 6.41
N ALA A 137 -7.41 10.28 7.27
CA ALA A 137 -7.61 9.64 8.58
C ALA A 137 -9.10 9.49 8.91
N PRO A 138 -9.53 8.33 9.44
CA PRO A 138 -8.84 7.05 9.48
C PRO A 138 -8.71 6.41 8.09
N TYR A 139 -7.74 5.51 7.91
CA TYR A 139 -7.54 4.76 6.67
C TYR A 139 -7.51 3.26 7.00
N ILE A 140 -8.24 2.44 6.26
CA ILE A 140 -8.38 1.00 6.51
C ILE A 140 -7.56 0.18 5.52
N PHE A 141 -7.12 -1.01 5.96
CA PHE A 141 -6.25 -1.90 5.16
C PHE A 141 -6.81 -2.21 3.77
N ILE A 142 -8.12 -2.42 3.68
CA ILE A 142 -8.80 -2.78 2.43
C ILE A 142 -8.70 -1.69 1.35
N GLU A 143 -8.63 -0.43 1.74
CA GLU A 143 -8.52 0.72 0.83
C GLU A 143 -7.24 0.71 0.00
N ASN A 144 -6.18 0.06 0.49
CA ASN A 144 -4.96 -0.11 -0.29
C ASN A 144 -5.17 -0.90 -1.60
N PHE A 145 -6.23 -1.71 -1.67
CA PHE A 145 -6.60 -2.49 -2.86
C PHE A 145 -7.63 -1.77 -3.75
N GLN A 146 -8.20 -0.67 -3.26
CA GLN A 146 -9.18 0.14 -3.98
C GLN A 146 -8.47 1.29 -4.69
N THR A 147 -8.73 1.45 -5.97
CA THR A 147 -8.21 2.56 -6.77
C THR A 147 -9.37 3.30 -7.42
N MET A 148 -9.21 4.63 -7.63
CA MET A 148 -10.24 5.41 -8.36
C MET A 148 -10.54 4.87 -9.75
N ASP A 149 -9.57 4.21 -10.38
CA ASP A 149 -9.76 3.61 -11.69
C ASP A 149 -10.77 2.46 -11.67
N ASP A 150 -10.87 1.73 -10.53
CA ASP A 150 -11.86 0.67 -10.36
C ASP A 150 -13.30 1.21 -10.49
N TYR A 151 -13.53 2.49 -10.13
CA TYR A 151 -14.84 3.14 -10.20
C TYR A 151 -15.21 3.64 -11.60
N ASN A 152 -14.23 3.76 -12.49
CA ASN A 152 -14.44 4.15 -13.89
C ASN A 152 -14.65 2.94 -14.82
N MET A 153 -14.31 1.73 -14.35
CA MET A 153 -14.44 0.49 -15.13
C MET A 153 -15.80 -0.19 -14.93
N ARG A 154 -16.10 -1.20 -15.72
CA ARG A 154 -17.29 -2.04 -15.54
C ARG A 154 -17.18 -2.87 -14.24
N PRO A 155 -18.26 -3.04 -13.47
CA PRO A 155 -18.20 -3.67 -12.14
C PRO A 155 -17.54 -5.04 -12.11
N PHE A 156 -17.84 -5.92 -13.06
CA PHE A 156 -17.27 -7.28 -13.11
C PHE A 156 -15.75 -7.25 -13.38
N TYR A 157 -15.27 -6.33 -14.21
CA TYR A 157 -13.85 -6.18 -14.48
C TYR A 157 -13.11 -5.58 -13.28
N ALA A 158 -13.71 -4.58 -12.63
CA ALA A 158 -13.17 -4.00 -11.40
C ALA A 158 -13.06 -5.05 -10.27
N ALA A 159 -14.06 -5.93 -10.13
CA ALA A 159 -14.02 -7.04 -9.18
C ALA A 159 -12.88 -8.02 -9.48
N PHE A 160 -12.68 -8.37 -10.76
CA PHE A 160 -11.57 -9.22 -11.19
C PHE A 160 -10.20 -8.60 -10.86
N ILE A 161 -10.01 -7.30 -11.16
CA ILE A 161 -8.76 -6.59 -10.86
C ILE A 161 -8.52 -6.49 -9.35
N ARG A 162 -9.55 -6.26 -8.54
CA ARG A 162 -9.42 -6.28 -7.06
C ARG A 162 -8.98 -7.66 -6.56
N LEU A 163 -9.60 -8.73 -7.04
CA LEU A 163 -9.19 -10.09 -6.68
C LEU A 163 -7.72 -10.32 -7.05
N LEU A 164 -7.31 -9.88 -8.23
CA LEU A 164 -5.92 -9.97 -8.68
C LEU A 164 -4.98 -9.20 -7.75
N LYS A 165 -5.36 -8.00 -7.28
CA LYS A 165 -4.57 -7.24 -6.31
C LYS A 165 -4.40 -7.97 -4.97
N TYR A 166 -5.48 -8.59 -4.44
CA TYR A 166 -5.38 -9.42 -3.24
C TYR A 166 -4.44 -10.61 -3.43
N VAL A 167 -4.62 -11.37 -4.51
CA VAL A 167 -3.74 -12.50 -4.85
C VAL A 167 -2.28 -12.02 -5.00
N SER A 168 -2.05 -10.88 -5.66
CA SER A 168 -0.71 -10.31 -5.81
C SER A 168 -0.09 -9.94 -4.47
N PHE A 169 -0.85 -9.36 -3.55
CA PHE A 169 -0.35 -9.06 -2.20
C PHE A 169 0.08 -10.32 -1.45
N PHE A 170 -0.79 -11.34 -1.42
CA PHE A 170 -0.45 -12.61 -0.77
C PHE A 170 0.77 -13.28 -1.43
N THR A 171 0.84 -13.28 -2.75
CA THR A 171 1.99 -13.82 -3.49
C THR A 171 3.27 -13.04 -3.16
N ALA A 172 3.22 -11.71 -3.16
CA ALA A 172 4.38 -10.88 -2.88
C ALA A 172 4.94 -11.08 -1.47
N VAL A 173 4.06 -11.31 -0.48
CA VAL A 173 4.44 -11.47 0.93
C VAL A 173 4.85 -12.91 1.24
N PHE A 174 4.02 -13.88 0.87
CA PHE A 174 4.13 -15.25 1.37
C PHE A 174 4.93 -16.19 0.46
N LEU A 175 4.92 -15.98 -0.86
CA LEU A 175 5.51 -16.93 -1.82
C LEU A 175 6.98 -17.25 -1.54
N PRO A 176 7.88 -16.27 -1.25
CA PRO A 176 9.28 -16.59 -0.96
C PRO A 176 9.46 -17.38 0.34
N GLY A 177 8.71 -17.02 1.40
CA GLY A 177 8.74 -17.77 2.65
C GLY A 177 8.20 -19.19 2.52
N ILE A 178 7.12 -19.37 1.75
CA ILE A 178 6.55 -20.67 1.43
C ILE A 178 7.56 -21.52 0.64
N TYR A 179 8.24 -20.94 -0.35
CA TYR A 179 9.28 -21.65 -1.12
C TYR A 179 10.40 -22.15 -0.21
N VAL A 180 10.93 -21.28 0.66
CA VAL A 180 11.96 -21.66 1.65
C VAL A 180 11.45 -22.79 2.56
N ALA A 181 10.23 -22.68 3.09
CA ALA A 181 9.64 -23.69 3.97
C ALA A 181 9.43 -25.05 3.26
N LEU A 182 9.03 -25.03 1.99
CA LEU A 182 8.87 -26.23 1.16
C LEU A 182 10.22 -26.95 0.96
N CYS A 183 11.23 -26.22 0.52
CA CYS A 183 12.54 -26.78 0.23
C CYS A 183 13.27 -27.28 1.49
N THR A 184 13.03 -26.63 2.65
CA THR A 184 13.77 -26.94 3.89
C THR A 184 13.11 -28.03 4.72
N PHE A 185 11.77 -27.97 4.92
CA PHE A 185 11.06 -28.83 5.90
C PHE A 185 9.97 -29.71 5.29
N HIS A 186 9.38 -29.31 4.17
CA HIS A 186 8.17 -29.94 3.66
C HIS A 186 8.31 -30.41 2.20
N GLN A 187 9.45 -31.03 1.92
CA GLN A 187 9.80 -31.53 0.59
C GLN A 187 8.80 -32.57 0.05
N GLU A 188 8.12 -33.27 0.96
CA GLU A 188 7.11 -34.31 0.67
C GLU A 188 5.89 -33.77 -0.10
N VAL A 189 5.63 -32.46 -0.03
CA VAL A 189 4.51 -31.80 -0.72
C VAL A 189 4.80 -31.65 -2.23
N LEU A 190 6.09 -31.67 -2.61
CA LEU A 190 6.50 -31.51 -4.01
C LEU A 190 6.36 -32.81 -4.79
N PRO A 191 5.94 -32.77 -6.07
CA PRO A 191 6.01 -33.92 -6.96
C PRO A 191 7.44 -34.45 -7.04
N ILE A 192 7.60 -35.79 -7.06
CA ILE A 192 8.92 -36.46 -7.02
C ILE A 192 9.83 -35.97 -8.15
N SER A 193 9.31 -35.75 -9.36
CA SER A 193 10.10 -35.22 -10.48
C SER A 193 10.65 -33.83 -10.19
N MET A 194 9.82 -32.95 -9.66
CA MET A 194 10.20 -31.58 -9.30
C MET A 194 11.21 -31.56 -8.15
N LEU A 195 10.98 -32.41 -7.13
CA LEU A 195 11.91 -32.57 -6.01
C LEU A 195 13.30 -33.01 -6.47
N TYR A 196 13.37 -33.95 -7.39
CA TYR A 196 14.66 -34.45 -7.95
C TYR A 196 15.38 -33.32 -8.69
N ASP A 197 14.69 -32.58 -9.56
CA ASP A 197 15.28 -31.47 -10.31
C ASP A 197 15.78 -30.36 -9.40
N MET A 198 15.01 -30.06 -8.35
CA MET A 198 15.39 -29.04 -7.34
C MET A 198 16.60 -29.51 -6.53
N ALA A 199 16.63 -30.78 -6.08
CA ALA A 199 17.75 -31.33 -5.32
C ALA A 199 19.05 -31.29 -6.11
N ILE A 200 19.00 -31.57 -7.43
CA ILE A 200 20.19 -31.47 -8.31
C ILE A 200 20.66 -30.00 -8.36
N GLN A 201 19.75 -29.05 -8.54
CA GLN A 201 20.12 -27.63 -8.63
C GLN A 201 20.69 -27.11 -7.31
N GLU A 202 20.05 -27.45 -6.18
CA GLU A 202 20.51 -27.07 -4.85
C GLU A 202 21.88 -27.68 -4.50
N SER A 203 22.20 -28.87 -5.01
CA SER A 203 23.52 -29.50 -4.78
C SER A 203 24.70 -28.74 -5.41
N ILE A 204 24.43 -27.87 -6.37
CA ILE A 204 25.41 -27.02 -7.05
C ILE A 204 25.61 -25.70 -6.33
N THR A 205 24.56 -25.20 -5.58
CA THR A 205 24.62 -23.92 -4.89
C THR A 205 25.42 -24.01 -3.59
N PRO A 206 26.24 -22.98 -3.26
CA PRO A 206 27.10 -23.01 -2.08
C PRO A 206 26.35 -22.65 -0.78
N PHE A 207 25.13 -22.14 -0.85
CA PHE A 207 24.38 -21.65 0.29
C PHE A 207 23.10 -22.47 0.53
N PRO A 208 22.64 -22.58 1.79
CA PRO A 208 21.32 -23.12 2.10
C PRO A 208 20.22 -22.25 1.45
N VAL A 209 19.10 -22.85 1.04
CA VAL A 209 17.97 -22.21 0.35
C VAL A 209 17.51 -20.90 1.02
N MET A 210 17.45 -20.86 2.34
CA MET A 210 17.07 -19.68 3.09
C MET A 210 18.03 -18.50 2.83
N LEU A 211 19.33 -18.72 2.95
CA LEU A 211 20.35 -17.68 2.75
C LEU A 211 20.40 -17.24 1.28
N GLU A 212 20.28 -18.17 0.36
CA GLU A 212 20.20 -17.93 -1.08
C GLU A 212 19.02 -17.01 -1.41
N THR A 213 17.84 -17.36 -0.91
CA THR A 213 16.61 -16.59 -1.14
C THR A 213 16.71 -15.18 -0.54
N ILE A 214 17.24 -15.04 0.68
CA ILE A 214 17.45 -13.73 1.33
C ILE A 214 18.47 -12.91 0.52
N PHE A 215 19.57 -13.52 0.09
CA PHE A 215 20.63 -12.83 -0.66
C PHE A 215 20.10 -12.24 -1.97
N ILE A 216 19.39 -13.03 -2.78
CA ILE A 216 18.91 -12.53 -4.07
C ILE A 216 17.77 -11.50 -3.90
N HIS A 217 16.92 -11.64 -2.88
CA HIS A 217 15.94 -10.62 -2.57
C HIS A 217 16.61 -9.31 -2.12
N PHE A 218 17.69 -9.41 -1.37
CA PHE A 218 18.46 -8.23 -0.98
C PHE A 218 19.11 -7.53 -2.19
N VAL A 219 19.68 -8.30 -3.10
CA VAL A 219 20.20 -7.77 -4.38
C VAL A 219 19.08 -7.11 -5.18
N TYR A 220 17.91 -7.75 -5.27
CA TYR A 220 16.75 -7.17 -5.92
C TYR A 220 16.36 -5.81 -5.30
N GLU A 221 16.30 -5.71 -3.96
CA GLU A 221 15.97 -4.45 -3.28
C GLU A 221 17.00 -3.35 -3.55
N ILE A 222 18.30 -3.71 -3.61
CA ILE A 222 19.37 -2.75 -3.97
C ILE A 222 19.16 -2.24 -5.40
N VAL A 223 18.92 -3.13 -6.36
CA VAL A 223 18.73 -2.76 -7.78
C VAL A 223 17.49 -1.86 -7.93
N ARG A 224 16.41 -2.19 -7.23
CA ARG A 224 15.18 -1.39 -7.21
C ARG A 224 15.42 0.00 -6.61
N GLU A 225 16.05 0.07 -5.44
CA GLU A 225 16.33 1.34 -4.76
C GLU A 225 17.26 2.23 -5.59
N ALA A 226 18.27 1.64 -6.22
CA ALA A 226 19.14 2.34 -7.16
C ALA A 226 18.34 2.89 -8.36
N GLY A 227 17.43 2.06 -8.92
CA GLY A 227 16.58 2.47 -10.05
C GLY A 227 15.66 3.65 -9.72
N LEU A 228 15.18 3.76 -8.48
CA LEU A 228 14.34 4.88 -8.03
C LEU A 228 15.13 6.21 -7.91
N ARG A 229 16.42 6.13 -7.58
CA ARG A 229 17.29 7.31 -7.39
C ARG A 229 17.96 7.81 -8.67
N MET A 230 17.96 7.00 -9.71
CA MET A 230 18.56 7.37 -11.00
C MET A 230 17.63 8.22 -11.85
N PRO A 231 18.16 9.07 -12.75
CA PRO A 231 17.37 9.73 -13.78
C PRO A 231 16.58 8.69 -14.62
N LYS A 232 15.32 8.99 -14.96
CA LYS A 232 14.40 8.04 -15.62
C LYS A 232 14.98 7.35 -16.85
N SER A 233 15.79 8.05 -17.66
CA SER A 233 16.44 7.51 -18.86
C SER A 233 17.47 6.42 -18.56
N VAL A 234 18.19 6.54 -17.45
CA VAL A 234 19.23 5.59 -17.03
C VAL A 234 18.64 4.47 -16.16
N GLY A 235 17.68 4.81 -15.27
CA GLY A 235 17.10 3.86 -14.33
C GLY A 235 16.45 2.65 -15.02
N HIS A 236 15.75 2.85 -16.15
CA HIS A 236 15.17 1.74 -16.93
C HIS A 236 16.25 0.81 -17.49
N ALA A 237 17.33 1.37 -18.07
CA ALA A 237 18.41 0.58 -18.63
C ALA A 237 19.13 -0.25 -17.53
N VAL A 238 19.45 0.40 -16.40
CA VAL A 238 20.11 -0.28 -15.27
C VAL A 238 19.23 -1.36 -14.65
N SER A 239 17.92 -1.12 -14.53
CA SER A 239 17.02 -2.15 -14.00
C SER A 239 16.91 -3.37 -14.91
N ILE A 240 16.89 -3.19 -16.25
CA ILE A 240 16.85 -4.30 -17.22
C ILE A 240 18.18 -5.04 -17.22
N VAL A 241 19.30 -4.32 -17.35
CA VAL A 241 20.63 -4.92 -17.37
C VAL A 241 20.95 -5.58 -16.04
N GLY A 242 20.67 -4.91 -14.92
CA GLY A 242 20.87 -5.47 -13.59
C GLY A 242 20.04 -6.74 -13.36
N GLY A 243 18.75 -6.72 -13.68
CA GLY A 243 17.88 -7.88 -13.50
C GLY A 243 18.27 -9.07 -14.40
N LEU A 244 18.51 -8.81 -15.69
CA LEU A 244 18.85 -9.86 -16.66
C LEU A 244 20.27 -10.39 -16.46
N VAL A 245 21.27 -9.49 -16.42
CA VAL A 245 22.69 -9.90 -16.38
C VAL A 245 23.04 -10.51 -15.03
N ILE A 246 22.59 -9.91 -13.92
CA ILE A 246 22.87 -10.44 -12.58
C ILE A 246 22.12 -11.75 -12.38
N GLY A 247 20.85 -11.87 -12.82
CA GLY A 247 20.06 -13.07 -12.70
C GLY A 247 20.66 -14.24 -13.50
N ASP A 248 20.99 -14.03 -14.79
CA ASP A 248 21.58 -15.05 -15.65
C ASP A 248 22.97 -15.45 -15.17
N ALA A 249 23.81 -14.48 -14.81
CA ALA A 249 25.14 -14.75 -14.28
C ALA A 249 25.11 -15.51 -12.95
N ALA A 250 24.17 -15.18 -12.05
CA ALA A 250 24.03 -15.87 -10.77
C ALA A 250 23.63 -17.34 -10.93
N VAL A 251 22.70 -17.63 -11.84
CA VAL A 251 22.29 -19.00 -12.17
C VAL A 251 23.41 -19.74 -12.89
N SER A 252 24.04 -19.12 -13.90
CA SER A 252 25.14 -19.75 -14.67
C SER A 252 26.37 -20.04 -13.82
N ALA A 253 26.63 -19.22 -12.81
CA ALA A 253 27.72 -19.44 -11.85
C ALA A 253 27.37 -20.44 -10.74
N GLY A 254 26.14 -20.98 -10.71
CA GLY A 254 25.67 -21.88 -9.65
C GLY A 254 25.55 -21.22 -8.29
N LEU A 255 25.43 -19.88 -8.22
CA LEU A 255 25.23 -19.15 -6.97
C LEU A 255 23.80 -19.22 -6.48
N VAL A 256 22.87 -19.42 -7.42
CA VAL A 256 21.42 -19.36 -7.19
C VAL A 256 20.73 -20.40 -8.07
N ALA A 257 19.80 -21.15 -7.49
CA ALA A 257 18.97 -22.10 -8.22
C ALA A 257 17.95 -21.40 -9.14
N ALA A 258 17.74 -21.90 -10.35
CA ALA A 258 16.81 -21.30 -11.31
C ALA A 258 15.35 -21.20 -10.79
N PRO A 259 14.76 -22.22 -10.11
CA PRO A 259 13.42 -22.12 -9.55
C PRO A 259 13.28 -21.00 -8.53
N MET A 260 14.31 -20.76 -7.71
CA MET A 260 14.31 -19.71 -6.74
C MET A 260 14.28 -18.34 -7.40
N LEU A 261 15.01 -18.13 -8.48
CA LEU A 261 14.99 -16.87 -9.23
C LEU A 261 13.58 -16.55 -9.80
N ILE A 262 12.85 -17.59 -10.24
CA ILE A 262 11.45 -17.43 -10.69
C ILE A 262 10.55 -16.98 -9.54
N VAL A 263 10.70 -17.56 -8.36
CA VAL A 263 9.94 -17.17 -7.15
C VAL A 263 10.21 -15.71 -6.80
N VAL A 264 11.47 -15.28 -6.82
CA VAL A 264 11.87 -13.88 -6.59
C VAL A 264 11.24 -12.95 -7.61
N ALA A 265 11.33 -13.31 -8.91
CA ALA A 265 10.77 -12.51 -9.99
C ALA A 265 9.24 -12.33 -9.85
N ILE A 266 8.50 -13.39 -9.58
CA ILE A 266 7.04 -13.34 -9.37
C ILE A 266 6.72 -12.47 -8.15
N SER A 267 7.39 -12.69 -7.02
CA SER A 267 7.20 -11.92 -5.81
C SER A 267 7.51 -10.42 -6.00
N ALA A 268 8.55 -10.10 -6.76
CA ALA A 268 8.92 -8.75 -7.11
C ALA A 268 7.85 -8.07 -7.99
N ILE A 269 7.42 -8.73 -9.08
CA ILE A 269 6.42 -8.20 -10.00
C ILE A 269 5.08 -7.97 -9.29
N THR A 270 4.64 -8.93 -8.47
CA THR A 270 3.37 -8.83 -7.75
C THR A 270 3.37 -7.72 -6.71
N SER A 271 4.53 -7.34 -6.15
CA SER A 271 4.63 -6.22 -5.22
C SER A 271 4.32 -4.85 -5.86
N PHE A 272 4.52 -4.70 -7.17
CA PHE A 272 4.17 -3.48 -7.90
C PHE A 272 2.68 -3.31 -8.15
N VAL A 273 1.89 -4.38 -8.02
CA VAL A 273 0.43 -4.32 -8.20
C VAL A 273 -0.25 -3.56 -7.06
N VAL A 274 0.37 -3.56 -5.86
CA VAL A 274 -0.15 -2.85 -4.66
C VAL A 274 0.93 -1.91 -4.10
N PRO A 275 1.20 -0.79 -4.78
CA PRO A 275 2.34 0.08 -4.46
C PRO A 275 2.24 0.75 -3.08
N HIS A 276 1.03 1.00 -2.57
CA HIS A 276 0.82 1.61 -1.25
C HIS A 276 1.31 0.72 -0.09
N LEU A 277 1.30 -0.59 -0.26
CA LEU A 277 1.74 -1.57 0.73
C LEU A 277 3.20 -2.02 0.55
N TYR A 278 3.93 -1.43 -0.40
CA TYR A 278 5.27 -1.90 -0.75
C TYR A 278 6.22 -1.99 0.46
N GLN A 279 6.24 -0.97 1.31
CA GLN A 279 7.11 -0.93 2.50
C GLN A 279 6.82 -2.09 3.45
N SER A 280 5.54 -2.30 3.75
CA SER A 280 5.10 -3.42 4.61
C SER A 280 5.39 -4.77 3.97
N VAL A 281 5.12 -4.91 2.66
CA VAL A 281 5.39 -6.14 1.89
C VAL A 281 6.89 -6.49 1.93
N ALA A 282 7.78 -5.52 1.73
CA ALA A 282 9.22 -5.76 1.74
C ALA A 282 9.68 -6.31 3.11
N VAL A 283 9.29 -5.66 4.20
CA VAL A 283 9.67 -6.09 5.56
C VAL A 283 9.09 -7.46 5.91
N LEU A 284 7.79 -7.66 5.65
CA LEU A 284 7.11 -8.92 5.93
C LEU A 284 7.68 -10.09 5.11
N ARG A 285 8.06 -9.85 3.86
CA ARG A 285 8.71 -10.85 2.99
C ARG A 285 9.99 -11.37 3.62
N PHE A 286 10.91 -10.48 4.04
CA PHE A 286 12.16 -10.88 4.71
C PHE A 286 11.88 -11.62 6.01
N LEU A 287 10.94 -11.14 6.81
CA LEU A 287 10.53 -11.80 8.05
C LEU A 287 10.03 -13.22 7.79
N LEU A 288 9.16 -13.40 6.80
CA LEU A 288 8.60 -14.72 6.45
C LEU A 288 9.62 -15.68 5.85
N MET A 289 10.61 -15.19 5.10
CA MET A 289 11.72 -16.04 4.63
C MET A 289 12.52 -16.59 5.81
N VAL A 290 12.84 -15.76 6.80
CA VAL A 290 13.54 -16.19 8.01
C VAL A 290 12.70 -17.18 8.81
N ILE A 291 11.43 -16.87 9.05
CA ILE A 291 10.50 -17.75 9.79
C ILE A 291 10.30 -19.07 9.03
N GLY A 292 10.12 -19.03 7.72
CA GLY A 292 9.99 -20.21 6.86
C GLY A 292 11.23 -21.12 6.90
N GLY A 293 12.42 -20.51 6.97
CA GLY A 293 13.69 -21.23 7.05
C GLY A 293 13.99 -21.88 8.40
N PHE A 294 13.45 -21.36 9.51
CA PHE A 294 13.64 -21.91 10.86
C PHE A 294 12.49 -22.81 11.32
N PHE A 295 11.25 -22.47 10.97
CA PHE A 295 10.04 -23.10 11.51
C PHE A 295 9.14 -23.73 10.44
N GLY A 296 9.53 -23.64 9.17
CA GLY A 296 8.74 -24.18 8.05
C GLY A 296 7.34 -23.56 7.93
N PHE A 297 6.38 -24.30 7.41
CA PHE A 297 4.99 -23.85 7.27
C PHE A 297 4.32 -23.52 8.60
N TYR A 298 4.69 -24.21 9.67
CA TYR A 298 4.13 -23.94 10.98
C TYR A 298 4.41 -22.52 11.43
N GLY A 299 5.66 -22.06 11.25
CA GLY A 299 6.03 -20.68 11.54
C GLY A 299 5.28 -19.66 10.67
N ILE A 300 5.11 -19.94 9.37
CA ILE A 300 4.37 -19.07 8.46
C ILE A 300 2.91 -18.92 8.87
N VAL A 301 2.25 -20.02 9.26
CA VAL A 301 0.84 -19.99 9.72
C VAL A 301 0.70 -19.21 11.02
N ILE A 302 1.62 -19.37 11.97
CA ILE A 302 1.62 -18.59 13.21
C ILE A 302 1.82 -17.10 12.90
N CYS A 303 2.80 -16.76 12.05
CA CYS A 303 3.06 -15.38 11.67
C CYS A 303 1.83 -14.76 10.99
N PHE A 304 1.17 -15.49 10.09
CA PHE A 304 -0.09 -15.07 9.49
C PHE A 304 -1.18 -14.81 10.55
N GLY A 305 -1.31 -15.70 11.52
CA GLY A 305 -2.23 -15.51 12.66
C GLY A 305 -1.94 -14.23 13.45
N VAL A 306 -0.66 -13.95 13.73
CA VAL A 306 -0.23 -12.71 14.41
C VAL A 306 -0.58 -11.49 13.58
N LEU A 307 -0.33 -11.51 12.27
CA LEU A 307 -0.71 -10.41 11.35
C LEU A 307 -2.22 -10.18 11.32
N LEU A 308 -3.03 -11.25 11.32
CA LEU A 308 -4.49 -11.12 11.39
C LEU A 308 -4.94 -10.49 12.71
N VAL A 309 -4.35 -10.90 13.83
CA VAL A 309 -4.64 -10.32 15.15
C VAL A 309 -4.26 -8.83 15.18
N ASP A 310 -3.12 -8.46 14.59
CA ASP A 310 -2.68 -7.06 14.50
C ASP A 310 -3.67 -6.22 13.70
N LEU A 311 -4.12 -6.70 12.54
CA LEU A 311 -5.12 -6.04 11.70
C LEU A 311 -6.52 -5.97 12.34
N CYS A 312 -6.85 -6.89 13.26
CA CYS A 312 -8.14 -6.89 13.98
C CYS A 312 -8.16 -5.96 15.19
N LYS A 313 -7.01 -5.39 15.60
CA LYS A 313 -6.97 -4.42 16.68
C LYS A 313 -7.79 -3.18 16.32
N ASP A 314 -8.33 -2.55 17.35
CA ASP A 314 -8.96 -1.25 17.18
C ASP A 314 -7.87 -0.23 16.83
N GLY A 315 -7.90 0.27 15.61
CA GLY A 315 -7.00 1.32 15.13
C GLY A 315 -7.24 2.67 15.84
N PRO A 316 -6.47 3.70 15.50
CA PRO A 316 -6.77 5.05 15.93
C PRO A 316 -8.19 5.41 15.49
N TYR A 317 -8.87 6.19 16.28
CA TYR A 317 -10.23 6.67 15.95
C TYR A 317 -11.35 5.61 16.07
N GLU A 318 -11.14 4.54 16.84
CA GLU A 318 -12.13 3.46 17.10
C GLU A 318 -12.60 2.72 15.83
N VAL A 319 -11.75 2.66 14.80
CA VAL A 319 -12.01 1.92 13.58
C VAL A 319 -10.97 0.81 13.46
N SER A 320 -11.40 -0.45 13.34
CA SER A 320 -10.50 -1.57 13.09
C SER A 320 -9.89 -1.47 11.70
N GLU A 321 -8.58 -1.71 11.57
CA GLU A 321 -7.89 -1.66 10.27
C GLU A 321 -8.43 -2.71 9.28
N LEU A 322 -8.93 -3.84 9.77
CA LEU A 322 -9.54 -4.90 8.94
C LEU A 322 -11.04 -4.67 8.66
N SER A 323 -11.60 -3.53 9.10
CA SER A 323 -12.98 -3.19 8.74
C SER A 323 -13.14 -3.19 7.19
N PRO A 324 -14.28 -3.64 6.63
CA PRO A 324 -15.51 -4.19 7.25
C PRO A 324 -15.53 -5.72 7.44
N LEU A 325 -14.37 -6.39 7.35
CA LEU A 325 -14.26 -7.83 7.57
C LEU A 325 -14.35 -8.17 9.08
N ALA A 326 -13.69 -7.36 9.90
CA ALA A 326 -13.72 -7.44 11.34
C ALA A 326 -13.81 -6.04 11.97
N PRO A 327 -14.95 -5.65 12.58
CA PRO A 327 -16.21 -6.40 12.70
C PRO A 327 -16.93 -6.60 11.36
N PHE A 328 -17.66 -7.70 11.22
CA PHE A 328 -18.31 -8.03 9.95
C PHE A 328 -19.52 -7.12 9.67
N ALA A 329 -19.39 -6.24 8.67
CA ALA A 329 -20.43 -5.32 8.25
C ALA A 329 -20.89 -5.66 6.81
N PRO A 330 -22.02 -6.43 6.64
CA PRO A 330 -22.42 -6.93 5.32
C PRO A 330 -22.78 -5.83 4.31
N ALA A 331 -23.24 -4.69 4.77
CA ALA A 331 -23.54 -3.55 3.91
C ALA A 331 -22.27 -2.97 3.28
N ALA A 332 -21.20 -2.82 4.05
CA ALA A 332 -19.92 -2.29 3.61
C ALA A 332 -19.12 -3.31 2.76
N MET A 333 -19.38 -4.62 2.91
CA MET A 333 -18.76 -5.66 2.08
C MET A 333 -19.09 -5.54 0.59
N ARG A 334 -20.12 -4.79 0.23
CA ARG A 334 -20.53 -4.56 -1.18
C ARG A 334 -19.47 -3.87 -2.03
N ASP A 335 -18.51 -3.21 -1.43
CA ASP A 335 -17.39 -2.55 -2.11
C ASP A 335 -16.01 -3.08 -1.70
N THR A 336 -15.93 -4.16 -0.94
CA THR A 336 -14.67 -4.73 -0.47
C THR A 336 -14.01 -5.62 -1.53
N PHE A 337 -14.57 -6.79 -1.77
CA PHE A 337 -14.05 -7.76 -2.75
C PHE A 337 -14.65 -7.55 -4.14
N MET A 338 -15.94 -7.26 -4.19
CA MET A 338 -16.67 -7.04 -5.43
C MET A 338 -17.24 -5.63 -5.41
N ARG A 339 -16.90 -4.84 -6.42
CA ARG A 339 -17.56 -3.57 -6.65
C ARG A 339 -18.92 -3.81 -7.25
N LEU A 340 -19.98 -3.34 -6.59
CA LEU A 340 -21.31 -3.31 -7.16
C LEU A 340 -21.49 -2.09 -8.10
N ASP A 341 -22.58 -2.10 -8.90
CA ASP A 341 -22.93 -0.97 -9.76
C ASP A 341 -23.26 0.29 -8.94
N TRP A 342 -22.94 1.46 -9.46
CA TRP A 342 -23.21 2.77 -8.85
C TRP A 342 -24.65 2.95 -8.37
N ARG A 343 -25.61 2.30 -9.06
CA ARG A 343 -27.02 2.28 -8.65
C ARG A 343 -27.27 1.64 -7.29
N LYS A 344 -26.38 0.74 -6.88
CA LYS A 344 -26.44 0.01 -5.60
C LYS A 344 -25.44 0.56 -4.56
N LEU A 345 -24.37 1.24 -5.02
CA LEU A 345 -23.39 1.89 -4.17
C LEU A 345 -23.82 3.27 -3.67
N GLY A 346 -24.83 3.89 -4.29
CA GLY A 346 -25.33 5.22 -3.91
C GLY A 346 -26.10 5.26 -2.57
N ASP A 347 -26.32 4.11 -1.94
CA ASP A 347 -26.89 4.02 -0.60
C ASP A 347 -25.90 4.51 0.47
N ARG A 348 -26.46 5.19 1.50
CA ARG A 348 -25.72 5.85 2.59
C ARG A 348 -24.96 4.88 3.52
N ASP A 349 -25.08 3.57 3.30
CA ASP A 349 -24.59 2.50 4.18
C ASP A 349 -23.07 2.26 4.10
N LEU A 350 -22.38 2.85 3.11
CA LEU A 350 -20.93 2.70 2.90
C LEU A 350 -20.08 3.69 3.70
N ARG A 351 -20.67 4.47 4.60
CA ARG A 351 -19.93 5.43 5.41
C ARG A 351 -19.12 4.72 6.49
N ILE A 352 -17.95 5.25 6.78
CA ILE A 352 -17.07 4.73 7.85
C ILE A 352 -17.77 4.72 9.22
N GLN A 353 -18.76 5.58 9.42
CA GLN A 353 -19.60 5.61 10.62
C GLN A 353 -20.36 4.29 10.86
N ASN A 354 -20.66 3.54 9.81
CA ASN A 354 -21.37 2.27 9.89
C ASN A 354 -20.40 1.08 10.02
N MET A 355 -19.10 1.33 9.97
CA MET A 355 -18.02 0.32 10.13
C MET A 355 -17.45 0.31 11.55
N GLU A 356 -17.86 1.27 12.39
CA GLU A 356 -17.46 1.31 13.80
C GLU A 356 -18.36 0.42 14.65
N LYS A 357 -17.78 -0.11 15.76
CA LYS A 357 -18.51 -0.89 16.77
C LYS A 357 -19.47 -0.03 17.57
#